data_467a6fd0b2157cccc18510f04a27bcad
#
_entry.id   467a6fd0b2157cccc18510f04a27bcad
#
_cell.length_a   1.000
_cell.length_b   1.000
_cell.length_c   1.000
_cell.angle_alpha   90.00
_cell.angle_beta   90.00
_cell.angle_gamma   90.00
#
_symmetry.space_group_name_H-M   'P 1'
#
loop_
_entity.id
_entity.type
_entity.pdbx_description
1 polymer ?
#
loop_
_entity_poly.entity_id
_entity_poly.type
_entity_poly.pdbx_seq_one_letter_code
_entity_poly.pdbx_strand_id
1 'polypeptide(L)'
;MKATKKIFLLLVVSLLVKFARSQDINFSQFYDLPLLRNPSLAGIFSGDIRITSAYRNQWQSVTVPYRTFGLGVEVKKPIGENSDDFFTYGMQLSSDIAGDSKLSRTQAFPVFNYHKSLSGDKNTYLSAGIMGGPVMQRFDPTKLTFDDQYINGAYSPANPTKQTFNTTKLTYWDGAAGLCFSSVTGQSTRYYIGVGLFHFTEPKVAFQKQNDIILNKKWVVNAGFAAPINDEDRLIMYLDYFMQGGSRQGQGGLMLNHDFVQYDEDQKISISGGLFYRWNDAFLPVVKLDYYDYSMGMSYDVNSSKLKSASQYRGAFELTLSYKAFNNRYNTSANKVKCPLFF
;
A
#
# COMPACT_ATOMS: atom_id res chain seq x y z
N MET A 1 32.05 -39.14 18.46
CA MET A 1 30.83 -39.17 17.63
C MET A 1 29.63 -38.35 18.18
N LYS A 2 29.35 -38.35 19.49
CA LYS A 2 28.17 -37.55 20.01
C LYS A 2 28.40 -36.04 20.03
N ALA A 3 29.64 -35.56 20.25
CA ALA A 3 29.97 -34.13 20.25
C ALA A 3 29.94 -33.50 18.83
N THR A 4 30.48 -34.20 17.84
CA THR A 4 30.47 -33.74 16.43
C THR A 4 29.07 -33.63 15.86
N LYS A 5 28.13 -34.51 16.23
CA LYS A 5 26.70 -34.39 15.83
C LYS A 5 26.02 -33.18 16.47
N LYS A 6 26.36 -32.86 17.72
CA LYS A 6 25.79 -31.64 18.40
C LYS A 6 26.35 -30.36 17.80
N ILE A 7 27.61 -30.30 17.44
CA ILE A 7 28.25 -29.15 16.79
C ILE A 7 27.66 -28.96 15.37
N PHE A 8 27.49 -30.06 14.63
CA PHE A 8 26.86 -30.01 13.30
C PHE A 8 25.39 -29.54 13.38
N LEU A 9 24.62 -30.00 14.37
CA LEU A 9 23.23 -29.56 14.60
C LEU A 9 23.19 -28.10 15.00
N LEU A 10 24.09 -27.61 15.84
CA LEU A 10 24.19 -26.18 16.21
C LEU A 10 24.58 -25.31 15.01
N LEU A 11 25.48 -25.80 14.13
CA LEU A 11 25.85 -25.11 12.89
C LEU A 11 24.68 -25.06 11.90
N VAL A 12 23.90 -26.12 11.76
CA VAL A 12 22.69 -26.18 10.93
C VAL A 12 21.61 -25.27 11.49
N VAL A 13 21.40 -25.22 12.81
CA VAL A 13 20.44 -24.32 13.47
C VAL A 13 20.86 -22.85 13.33
N SER A 14 22.16 -22.53 13.42
CA SER A 14 22.66 -21.16 13.22
C SER A 14 22.52 -20.66 11.77
N LEU A 15 22.53 -21.57 10.79
CA LEU A 15 22.26 -21.25 9.37
C LEU A 15 20.76 -21.03 9.08
N LEU A 16 19.88 -21.42 10.00
CA LEU A 16 18.42 -21.24 9.88
C LEU A 16 17.93 -19.94 10.52
N VAL A 17 18.78 -19.16 11.18
CA VAL A 17 18.44 -17.83 11.68
C VAL A 17 18.23 -16.90 10.48
N LYS A 18 17.04 -16.97 9.89
CA LYS A 18 16.56 -15.94 8.98
C LYS A 18 16.24 -14.74 9.86
N PHE A 19 16.93 -13.65 9.66
CA PHE A 19 16.58 -12.37 10.25
C PHE A 19 15.10 -12.11 9.95
N ALA A 20 14.29 -12.01 10.98
CA ALA A 20 12.91 -11.57 10.84
C ALA A 20 12.96 -10.15 10.25
N ARG A 21 12.51 -10.00 9.00
CA ARG A 21 12.50 -8.72 8.30
C ARG A 21 11.08 -8.18 8.41
N SER A 22 10.92 -7.08 9.11
CA SER A 22 9.65 -6.36 9.16
C SER A 22 9.38 -5.79 7.77
N GLN A 23 8.22 -6.12 7.21
CA GLN A 23 7.71 -5.51 5.98
C GLN A 23 6.76 -4.36 6.36
N ASP A 24 6.71 -3.36 5.50
CA ASP A 24 5.77 -2.25 5.62
C ASP A 24 4.35 -2.71 5.23
N ILE A 25 3.34 -1.88 5.57
CA ILE A 25 1.94 -2.14 5.18
C ILE A 25 1.85 -2.31 3.65
N ASN A 26 1.26 -3.42 3.22
CA ASN A 26 1.06 -3.73 1.82
C ASN A 26 -0.35 -4.24 1.57
N PHE A 27 -1.01 -3.68 0.55
CA PHE A 27 -2.34 -4.06 0.10
C PHE A 27 -2.24 -4.84 -1.22
N SER A 28 -3.19 -5.73 -1.45
CA SER A 28 -3.30 -6.51 -2.69
C SER A 28 -3.85 -5.65 -3.82
N GLN A 29 -4.82 -4.77 -3.52
CA GLN A 29 -5.32 -3.73 -4.40
C GLN A 29 -4.48 -2.44 -4.27
N PHE A 30 -3.17 -2.58 -4.35
CA PHE A 30 -2.19 -1.51 -4.12
C PHE A 30 -2.42 -0.29 -5.02
N TYR A 31 -2.95 -0.49 -6.23
CA TYR A 31 -3.21 0.57 -7.20
C TYR A 31 -4.34 1.53 -6.76
N ASP A 32 -5.27 1.10 -5.89
CA ASP A 32 -6.32 1.95 -5.33
C ASP A 32 -5.82 2.84 -4.17
N LEU A 33 -4.64 2.57 -3.61
CA LEU A 33 -4.00 3.35 -2.54
C LEU A 33 -2.67 3.97 -3.00
N PRO A 34 -2.69 4.90 -3.96
CA PRO A 34 -1.47 5.43 -4.59
C PRO A 34 -0.53 6.12 -3.59
N LEU A 35 -1.05 6.77 -2.55
CA LEU A 35 -0.25 7.47 -1.56
C LEU A 35 0.64 6.52 -0.74
N LEU A 36 0.21 5.28 -0.51
CA LEU A 36 1.03 4.25 0.14
C LEU A 36 2.11 3.67 -0.78
N ARG A 37 1.99 3.89 -2.09
CA ARG A 37 2.97 3.44 -3.09
C ARG A 37 4.04 4.48 -3.35
N ASN A 38 3.62 5.74 -3.52
CA ASN A 38 4.52 6.84 -3.87
C ASN A 38 3.77 8.17 -3.70
N PRO A 39 4.26 9.15 -2.93
CA PRO A 39 3.57 10.43 -2.76
C PRO A 39 3.41 11.21 -4.07
N SER A 40 4.27 11.01 -5.07
CA SER A 40 4.14 11.65 -6.38
C SER A 40 3.01 11.09 -7.26
N LEU A 41 2.36 10.01 -6.85
CA LEU A 41 1.14 9.49 -7.47
C LEU A 41 -0.13 10.21 -7.00
N ALA A 42 -0.02 11.07 -5.97
CA ALA A 42 -1.13 11.92 -5.56
C ALA A 42 -1.62 12.78 -6.73
N GLY A 43 -2.93 12.85 -6.96
CA GLY A 43 -3.52 13.62 -8.05
C GLY A 43 -3.54 12.95 -9.42
N ILE A 44 -2.94 11.77 -9.58
CA ILE A 44 -3.01 11.00 -10.85
C ILE A 44 -4.32 10.21 -10.88
N PHE A 45 -5.44 10.90 -11.08
CA PHE A 45 -6.77 10.32 -11.22
C PHE A 45 -7.69 11.29 -11.99
N SER A 46 -8.85 10.82 -12.49
CA SER A 46 -9.90 11.68 -13.01
C SER A 46 -10.70 12.30 -11.88
N GLY A 47 -11.07 13.59 -12.03
CA GLY A 47 -11.78 14.38 -11.02
C GLY A 47 -10.86 15.32 -10.25
N ASP A 48 -11.46 16.11 -9.36
CA ASP A 48 -10.77 17.12 -8.53
C ASP A 48 -10.54 16.63 -7.11
N ILE A 49 -11.40 15.75 -6.62
CA ILE A 49 -11.34 15.16 -5.29
C ILE A 49 -11.41 13.64 -5.42
N ARG A 50 -10.53 12.93 -4.68
CA ARG A 50 -10.61 11.49 -4.50
C ARG A 50 -10.54 11.13 -3.03
N ILE A 51 -11.46 10.26 -2.61
CA ILE A 51 -11.44 9.62 -1.29
C ILE A 51 -11.38 8.13 -1.53
N THR A 52 -10.40 7.46 -0.95
CA THR A 52 -10.23 6.01 -1.10
C THR A 52 -10.04 5.38 0.26
N SER A 53 -10.75 4.29 0.54
CA SER A 53 -10.54 3.47 1.73
C SER A 53 -10.28 2.03 1.35
N ALA A 54 -9.49 1.34 2.15
CA ALA A 54 -9.24 -0.09 2.01
C ALA A 54 -9.24 -0.77 3.37
N TYR A 55 -9.80 -1.96 3.41
CA TYR A 55 -9.79 -2.86 4.55
C TYR A 55 -9.23 -4.21 4.12
N ARG A 56 -8.23 -4.70 4.87
CA ARG A 56 -7.59 -5.99 4.64
C ARG A 56 -7.66 -6.83 5.91
N ASN A 57 -8.05 -8.09 5.75
CA ASN A 57 -8.07 -9.07 6.82
C ASN A 57 -7.26 -10.30 6.38
N GLN A 58 -6.14 -10.54 7.04
CA GLN A 58 -5.18 -11.59 6.69
C GLN A 58 -5.10 -12.66 7.78
N TRP A 59 -5.02 -13.93 7.34
CA TRP A 59 -4.81 -15.11 8.20
C TRP A 59 -5.88 -15.38 9.25
N GLN A 60 -7.10 -14.94 9.03
CA GLN A 60 -8.24 -15.21 9.92
C GLN A 60 -8.47 -16.71 10.18
N SER A 61 -8.09 -17.57 9.24
CA SER A 61 -8.27 -19.02 9.35
C SER A 61 -7.10 -19.76 10.02
N VAL A 62 -6.01 -19.05 10.34
CA VAL A 62 -4.76 -19.68 10.82
C VAL A 62 -4.42 -19.25 12.25
N THR A 63 -4.64 -17.97 12.58
CA THR A 63 -4.26 -17.36 13.86
C THR A 63 -5.13 -16.13 14.13
N VAL A 64 -4.75 -15.32 15.13
CA VAL A 64 -5.35 -13.99 15.34
C VAL A 64 -5.12 -13.16 14.09
N PRO A 65 -6.22 -12.69 13.43
CA PRO A 65 -6.12 -12.05 12.13
C PRO A 65 -5.34 -10.74 12.19
N TYR A 66 -4.55 -10.49 11.16
CA TYR A 66 -3.97 -9.18 10.91
C TYR A 66 -4.99 -8.33 10.17
N ARG A 67 -5.27 -7.14 10.71
CA ARG A 67 -6.26 -6.21 10.17
C ARG A 67 -5.60 -4.91 9.84
N THR A 68 -5.69 -4.55 8.57
CA THR A 68 -5.12 -3.30 8.06
C THR A 68 -6.23 -2.44 7.48
N PHE A 69 -6.22 -1.17 7.83
CA PHE A 69 -7.11 -0.16 7.30
C PHE A 69 -6.28 0.97 6.68
N GLY A 70 -6.70 1.45 5.52
CA GLY A 70 -6.13 2.59 4.82
C GLY A 70 -7.21 3.58 4.39
N LEU A 71 -6.92 4.88 4.51
CA LEU A 71 -7.77 5.96 4.02
C LEU A 71 -6.90 7.03 3.38
N GLY A 72 -7.16 7.34 2.12
CA GLY A 72 -6.55 8.42 1.36
C GLY A 72 -7.57 9.49 0.99
N VAL A 73 -7.21 10.75 1.12
CA VAL A 73 -7.97 11.90 0.63
C VAL A 73 -7.05 12.76 -0.20
N GLU A 74 -7.48 13.13 -1.40
CA GLU A 74 -6.68 13.94 -2.32
C GLU A 74 -7.56 15.02 -2.96
N VAL A 75 -7.01 16.23 -3.07
CA VAL A 75 -7.67 17.38 -3.69
C VAL A 75 -6.70 18.05 -4.64
N LYS A 76 -7.10 18.20 -5.91
CA LYS A 76 -6.33 18.92 -6.93
C LYS A 76 -6.69 20.41 -6.92
N LYS A 77 -5.69 21.24 -7.14
CA LYS A 77 -5.83 22.69 -7.26
C LYS A 77 -4.97 23.21 -8.41
N PRO A 78 -5.55 23.80 -9.46
CA PRO A 78 -4.80 24.45 -10.54
C PRO A 78 -4.00 25.65 -9.99
N ILE A 79 -2.86 25.96 -10.65
CA ILE A 79 -1.98 27.07 -10.30
C ILE A 79 -2.23 28.19 -11.30
N GLY A 80 -3.04 29.17 -10.90
CA GLY A 80 -3.37 30.31 -11.76
C GLY A 80 -4.26 29.95 -12.97
N GLU A 81 -4.70 30.97 -13.70
CA GLU A 81 -5.62 30.81 -14.84
C GLU A 81 -4.88 30.44 -16.13
N ASN A 82 -3.58 30.76 -16.26
CA ASN A 82 -2.79 30.57 -17.47
C ASN A 82 -1.72 29.47 -17.34
N SER A 83 -1.74 28.67 -16.28
CA SER A 83 -0.80 27.58 -16.07
C SER A 83 -1.50 26.24 -16.15
N ASP A 84 -0.90 25.30 -16.86
CA ASP A 84 -1.34 23.92 -16.91
C ASP A 84 -0.83 23.09 -15.72
N ASP A 85 -0.02 23.73 -14.86
CA ASP A 85 0.49 23.14 -13.64
C ASP A 85 -0.59 23.08 -12.56
N PHE A 86 -0.51 22.10 -11.68
CA PHE A 86 -1.40 22.01 -10.54
C PHE A 86 -0.73 21.44 -9.31
N PHE A 87 -1.30 21.72 -8.14
CA PHE A 87 -0.96 21.08 -6.88
C PHE A 87 -1.98 20.02 -6.51
N THR A 88 -1.53 18.99 -5.81
CA THR A 88 -2.41 18.07 -5.10
C THR A 88 -2.06 18.09 -3.63
N TYR A 89 -3.08 18.30 -2.81
CA TYR A 89 -3.02 18.16 -1.35
C TYR A 89 -3.72 16.88 -0.97
N GLY A 90 -3.18 16.21 0.03
CA GLY A 90 -3.80 14.97 0.48
C GLY A 90 -3.49 14.65 1.92
N MET A 91 -4.15 13.61 2.40
CA MET A 91 -3.93 12.99 3.70
C MET A 91 -3.98 11.49 3.53
N GLN A 92 -2.93 10.80 3.99
CA GLN A 92 -2.89 9.34 4.09
C GLN A 92 -2.98 8.95 5.55
N LEU A 93 -4.03 8.22 5.90
CA LEU A 93 -4.19 7.58 7.21
C LEU A 93 -4.08 6.07 7.03
N SER A 94 -3.39 5.39 7.92
CA SER A 94 -3.43 3.94 7.97
C SER A 94 -3.29 3.41 9.39
N SER A 95 -3.90 2.26 9.64
CA SER A 95 -3.83 1.54 10.89
C SER A 95 -3.69 0.05 10.61
N ASP A 96 -2.70 -0.57 11.23
CA ASP A 96 -2.43 -1.99 11.17
C ASP A 96 -2.42 -2.58 12.58
N ILE A 97 -3.06 -3.74 12.75
CA ILE A 97 -3.15 -4.44 14.05
C ILE A 97 -2.81 -5.90 13.80
N ALA A 98 -1.79 -6.40 14.48
CA ALA A 98 -1.24 -7.73 14.28
C ALA A 98 -1.11 -8.54 15.58
N GLY A 99 -1.48 -9.82 15.49
CA GLY A 99 -1.20 -10.85 16.50
C GLY A 99 -1.90 -10.67 17.86
N ASP A 100 -1.57 -11.55 18.79
CA ASP A 100 -2.19 -11.65 20.10
C ASP A 100 -1.94 -10.39 20.95
N SER A 101 -0.72 -9.84 20.91
CA SER A 101 -0.35 -8.61 21.62
C SER A 101 -1.01 -7.36 21.07
N LYS A 102 -1.84 -7.48 20.00
CA LYS A 102 -2.43 -6.35 19.28
C LYS A 102 -1.39 -5.29 18.93
N LEU A 103 -0.22 -5.74 18.45
CA LEU A 103 0.80 -4.81 17.96
C LEU A 103 0.15 -3.93 16.90
N SER A 104 -0.01 -2.67 17.20
CA SER A 104 -0.66 -1.71 16.29
C SER A 104 0.33 -0.66 15.81
N ARG A 105 0.21 -0.29 14.53
CA ARG A 105 0.90 0.84 13.91
C ARG A 105 -0.16 1.74 13.27
N THR A 106 -0.23 2.98 13.72
CA THR A 106 -1.12 4.00 13.16
C THR A 106 -0.28 5.17 12.66
N GLN A 107 -0.58 5.65 11.47
CA GLN A 107 0.14 6.79 10.87
C GLN A 107 -0.82 7.76 10.20
N ALA A 108 -0.43 9.03 10.19
CA ALA A 108 -1.17 10.12 9.55
C ALA A 108 -0.19 11.03 8.81
N PHE A 109 -0.23 11.00 7.48
CA PHE A 109 0.71 11.70 6.61
C PHE A 109 -0.02 12.69 5.70
N PRO A 110 0.05 14.01 5.98
CA PRO A 110 -0.22 15.01 4.96
C PRO A 110 0.70 14.81 3.75
N VAL A 111 0.13 15.05 2.58
CA VAL A 111 0.77 14.85 1.28
C VAL A 111 0.67 16.13 0.46
N PHE A 112 1.76 16.50 -0.18
CA PHE A 112 1.85 17.58 -1.16
C PHE A 112 2.51 17.05 -2.41
N ASN A 113 1.91 17.32 -3.56
CA ASN A 113 2.46 16.94 -4.85
C ASN A 113 2.31 18.10 -5.84
N TYR A 114 3.40 18.46 -6.51
CA TYR A 114 3.43 19.45 -7.59
C TYR A 114 3.50 18.74 -8.93
N HIS A 115 2.64 19.13 -9.85
CA HIS A 115 2.58 18.59 -11.21
C HIS A 115 2.96 19.66 -12.21
N LYS A 116 4.12 19.49 -12.81
CA LYS A 116 4.62 20.34 -13.89
C LYS A 116 4.15 19.80 -15.22
N SER A 117 3.37 20.58 -15.96
CA SER A 117 3.01 20.26 -17.35
C SER A 117 4.25 20.37 -18.24
N LEU A 118 4.51 19.33 -19.03
CA LEU A 118 5.62 19.28 -19.98
C LEU A 118 5.16 19.45 -21.42
N SER A 119 3.85 19.47 -21.67
CA SER A 119 3.25 19.63 -23.00
C SER A 119 2.13 20.68 -22.98
N GLY A 120 2.01 21.46 -24.05
CA GLY A 120 0.90 22.40 -24.22
C GLY A 120 -0.49 21.77 -24.29
N ASP A 121 -0.57 20.44 -24.53
CA ASP A 121 -1.84 19.69 -24.64
C ASP A 121 -2.32 19.16 -23.28
N LYS A 122 -1.67 19.50 -22.17
CA LYS A 122 -2.01 19.05 -20.82
C LYS A 122 -2.05 17.52 -20.64
N ASN A 123 -1.25 16.81 -21.45
CA ASN A 123 -1.26 15.35 -21.49
C ASN A 123 -0.05 14.70 -20.83
N THR A 124 1.01 15.47 -20.54
CA THR A 124 2.27 14.96 -20.02
C THR A 124 2.73 15.78 -18.83
N TYR A 125 3.00 15.11 -17.73
CA TYR A 125 3.37 15.74 -16.46
C TYR A 125 4.60 15.09 -15.84
N LEU A 126 5.42 15.92 -15.22
CA LEU A 126 6.41 15.49 -14.22
C LEU A 126 5.90 15.93 -12.85
N SER A 127 5.79 14.97 -11.95
CA SER A 127 5.23 15.18 -10.62
C SER A 127 6.28 14.95 -9.55
N ALA A 128 6.33 15.83 -8.54
CA ALA A 128 7.22 15.72 -7.39
C ALA A 128 6.42 15.83 -6.10
N GLY A 129 6.37 14.74 -5.33
CA GLY A 129 5.55 14.62 -4.14
C GLY A 129 6.38 14.38 -2.89
N ILE A 130 5.88 14.90 -1.77
CA ILE A 130 6.40 14.66 -0.43
C ILE A 130 5.24 14.39 0.52
N MET A 131 5.47 13.51 1.48
CA MET A 131 4.55 13.28 2.60
C MET A 131 5.32 12.96 3.87
N GLY A 132 4.70 13.17 5.02
CA GLY A 132 5.30 12.80 6.29
C GLY A 132 4.45 13.23 7.46
N GLY A 133 4.70 12.60 8.61
CA GLY A 133 3.93 12.86 9.81
C GLY A 133 4.22 11.88 10.94
N PRO A 134 3.40 11.90 11.99
CA PRO A 134 3.57 11.04 13.14
C PRO A 134 3.15 9.60 12.86
N VAL A 135 3.94 8.68 13.39
CA VAL A 135 3.65 7.25 13.47
C VAL A 135 3.62 6.84 14.93
N MET A 136 2.55 6.16 15.33
CA MET A 136 2.39 5.61 16.67
C MET A 136 2.37 4.09 16.59
N GLN A 137 3.23 3.44 17.38
CA GLN A 137 3.20 1.99 17.58
C GLN A 137 2.90 1.68 19.03
N ARG A 138 2.13 0.64 19.27
CA ARG A 138 1.83 0.15 20.62
C ARG A 138 1.52 -1.34 20.61
N PHE A 139 1.77 -2.01 21.73
CA PHE A 139 1.36 -3.39 21.94
C PHE A 139 0.86 -3.57 23.38
N ASP A 140 0.09 -4.63 23.62
CA ASP A 140 -0.42 -5.02 24.93
C ASP A 140 0.40 -6.19 25.48
N PRO A 141 1.31 -5.96 26.45
CA PRO A 141 2.14 -7.01 27.03
C PRO A 141 1.34 -8.03 27.84
N THR A 142 0.13 -7.67 28.34
CA THR A 142 -0.72 -8.58 29.12
C THR A 142 -1.29 -9.73 28.30
N LYS A 143 -1.24 -9.62 26.97
CA LYS A 143 -1.67 -10.65 26.03
C LYS A 143 -0.54 -11.58 25.59
N LEU A 144 0.69 -11.30 26.03
CA LEU A 144 1.85 -12.14 25.75
C LEU A 144 1.97 -13.24 26.78
N THR A 145 2.48 -14.38 26.34
CA THR A 145 2.81 -15.53 27.20
C THR A 145 4.31 -15.77 27.14
N PHE A 146 4.92 -16.08 28.28
CA PHE A 146 6.37 -16.23 28.40
C PHE A 146 6.75 -17.60 28.98
N ASP A 147 7.93 -18.09 28.63
CA ASP A 147 8.42 -19.40 29.03
C ASP A 147 8.54 -19.54 30.55
N ASP A 148 8.86 -18.46 31.25
CA ASP A 148 9.00 -18.42 32.71
C ASP A 148 7.65 -18.52 33.45
N GLN A 149 6.54 -18.43 32.73
CA GLN A 149 5.21 -18.69 33.24
C GLN A 149 4.77 -20.16 33.14
N TYR A 150 5.61 -21.01 32.52
CA TYR A 150 5.39 -22.44 32.42
C TYR A 150 6.09 -23.14 33.57
N ILE A 151 5.35 -23.48 34.64
CA ILE A 151 5.87 -24.07 35.87
C ILE A 151 5.16 -25.41 36.12
N ASN A 152 5.94 -26.44 36.55
CA ASN A 152 5.42 -27.77 36.85
C ASN A 152 4.65 -28.45 35.70
N GLY A 153 5.08 -28.21 34.44
CA GLY A 153 4.47 -28.84 33.28
C GLY A 153 3.19 -28.17 32.78
N ALA A 154 2.81 -27.02 33.32
CA ALA A 154 1.64 -26.26 32.91
C ALA A 154 1.92 -24.76 32.83
N TYR A 155 1.29 -24.10 31.87
CA TYR A 155 1.24 -22.66 31.76
C TYR A 155 0.16 -22.10 32.71
N SER A 156 0.48 -21.02 33.41
CA SER A 156 -0.51 -20.24 34.17
C SER A 156 -0.26 -18.74 34.04
N PRO A 157 -1.27 -17.94 33.67
CA PRO A 157 -1.15 -16.48 33.64
C PRO A 157 -0.95 -15.86 35.03
N ALA A 158 -1.24 -16.62 36.10
CA ALA A 158 -1.00 -16.19 37.49
C ALA A 158 0.49 -16.27 37.89
N ASN A 159 1.32 -17.02 37.15
CA ASN A 159 2.75 -17.06 37.38
C ASN A 159 3.39 -15.74 36.92
N PRO A 160 4.16 -15.06 37.79
CA PRO A 160 4.79 -13.80 37.44
C PRO A 160 5.89 -14.02 36.40
N THR A 161 5.89 -13.19 35.37
CA THR A 161 7.00 -13.17 34.40
C THR A 161 8.11 -12.23 34.88
N LYS A 162 9.36 -12.58 34.55
CA LYS A 162 10.55 -11.73 34.74
C LYS A 162 10.73 -10.71 33.60
N GLN A 163 9.91 -10.81 32.56
CA GLN A 163 9.98 -9.87 31.44
C GLN A 163 9.44 -8.51 31.84
N THR A 164 10.24 -7.47 31.66
CA THR A 164 9.86 -6.09 31.96
C THR A 164 9.78 -5.26 30.70
N PHE A 165 8.68 -4.54 30.55
CA PHE A 165 8.47 -3.64 29.42
C PHE A 165 8.42 -2.19 29.93
N ASN A 166 9.52 -1.46 29.75
CA ASN A 166 9.60 -0.05 30.16
C ASN A 166 8.77 0.86 29.27
N THR A 167 8.54 0.45 28.03
CA THR A 167 7.78 1.22 27.05
C THR A 167 6.95 0.28 26.19
N THR A 168 5.63 0.48 26.19
CA THR A 168 4.67 -0.28 25.37
C THR A 168 4.09 0.57 24.23
N LYS A 169 4.48 1.84 24.18
CA LYS A 169 4.08 2.82 23.18
C LYS A 169 5.31 3.57 22.66
N LEU A 170 5.40 3.68 21.34
CA LEU A 170 6.46 4.40 20.64
C LEU A 170 5.81 5.39 19.67
N THR A 171 6.30 6.63 19.63
CA THR A 171 5.89 7.63 18.64
C THR A 171 7.13 8.21 17.99
N TYR A 172 7.12 8.30 16.66
CA TYR A 172 8.20 8.87 15.87
C TYR A 172 7.64 9.59 14.64
N TRP A 173 8.47 10.40 14.01
CA TRP A 173 8.16 11.06 12.74
C TRP A 173 8.79 10.30 11.59
N ASP A 174 8.03 10.19 10.51
CA ASP A 174 8.46 9.50 9.32
C ASP A 174 8.07 10.28 8.07
N GLY A 175 8.74 10.02 6.95
CA GLY A 175 8.47 10.74 5.72
C GLY A 175 8.84 9.95 4.48
N ALA A 176 8.24 10.38 3.36
CA ALA A 176 8.49 9.85 2.03
C ALA A 176 8.52 10.97 0.99
N ALA A 177 9.28 10.77 -0.06
CA ALA A 177 9.34 11.63 -1.22
C ALA A 177 9.32 10.81 -2.51
N GLY A 178 8.91 11.41 -3.61
CA GLY A 178 8.87 10.69 -4.89
C GLY A 178 8.80 11.59 -6.11
N LEU A 179 9.11 11.00 -7.24
CA LEU A 179 8.99 11.58 -8.58
C LEU A 179 8.17 10.64 -9.46
N CYS A 180 7.35 11.20 -10.33
CA CYS A 180 6.56 10.44 -11.28
C CYS A 180 6.47 11.18 -12.62
N PHE A 181 6.71 10.46 -13.68
CA PHE A 181 6.39 10.89 -15.04
C PHE A 181 5.10 10.21 -15.46
N SER A 182 4.14 10.97 -16.00
CA SER A 182 2.87 10.46 -16.47
C SER A 182 2.48 11.11 -17.78
N SER A 183 1.90 10.33 -18.69
CA SER A 183 1.51 10.83 -20.02
C SER A 183 0.29 10.10 -20.56
N VAL A 184 -0.44 10.82 -21.41
CA VAL A 184 -1.51 10.29 -22.28
C VAL A 184 -1.07 10.44 -23.72
N THR A 185 -1.12 9.37 -24.50
CA THR A 185 -0.77 9.35 -25.93
C THR A 185 -1.91 8.76 -26.75
N GLY A 186 -2.04 9.22 -27.99
CA GLY A 186 -3.09 8.77 -28.91
C GLY A 186 -4.49 9.08 -28.36
N GLN A 187 -5.45 8.20 -28.64
CA GLN A 187 -6.86 8.43 -28.29
C GLN A 187 -7.21 8.21 -26.82
N SER A 188 -6.42 7.51 -26.02
CA SER A 188 -6.56 7.36 -24.54
C SER A 188 -5.59 6.35 -23.92
N THR A 189 -4.45 6.08 -24.56
CA THR A 189 -3.41 5.26 -23.93
C THR A 189 -2.70 6.07 -22.86
N ARG A 190 -2.64 5.54 -21.65
CA ARG A 190 -2.14 6.22 -20.44
C ARG A 190 -1.04 5.40 -19.82
N TYR A 191 0.01 6.07 -19.36
CA TYR A 191 1.06 5.38 -18.63
C TYR A 191 1.73 6.33 -17.63
N TYR A 192 2.27 5.75 -16.60
CA TYR A 192 3.16 6.44 -15.68
C TYR A 192 4.28 5.52 -15.25
N ILE A 193 5.39 6.15 -14.86
CA ILE A 193 6.50 5.52 -14.16
C ILE A 193 6.96 6.46 -13.04
N GLY A 194 7.16 5.91 -11.85
CA GLY A 194 7.54 6.69 -10.69
C GLY A 194 8.60 5.99 -9.85
N VAL A 195 9.36 6.79 -9.11
CA VAL A 195 10.29 6.33 -8.08
C VAL A 195 9.96 7.02 -6.76
N GLY A 196 10.03 6.28 -5.67
CA GLY A 196 9.75 6.78 -4.33
C GLY A 196 10.79 6.33 -3.32
N LEU A 197 10.99 7.16 -2.30
CA LEU A 197 11.83 6.88 -1.15
C LEU A 197 11.03 7.10 0.12
N PHE A 198 10.75 6.03 0.85
CA PHE A 198 10.11 6.05 2.16
C PHE A 198 11.14 5.92 3.27
N HIS A 199 10.75 6.36 4.47
CA HIS A 199 11.57 6.29 5.67
C HIS A 199 12.92 6.99 5.51
N PHE A 200 12.95 8.11 4.79
CA PHE A 200 14.19 8.86 4.59
C PHE A 200 14.70 9.50 5.89
N THR A 201 13.84 9.63 6.90
CA THR A 201 14.16 10.09 8.25
C THR A 201 14.88 9.05 9.10
N GLU A 202 14.86 7.75 8.70
CA GLU A 202 15.45 6.61 9.42
C GLU A 202 15.12 6.61 10.92
N PRO A 203 13.83 6.68 11.30
CA PRO A 203 13.46 6.82 12.70
C PRO A 203 13.85 5.59 13.53
N LYS A 204 14.18 5.82 14.82
CA LYS A 204 14.39 4.74 15.78
C LYS A 204 13.05 4.10 16.15
N VAL A 205 12.94 2.77 15.99
CA VAL A 205 11.69 2.01 16.13
C VAL A 205 11.75 0.92 17.21
N ALA A 206 12.68 1.03 18.16
CA ALA A 206 12.81 0.07 19.24
C ALA A 206 11.94 0.47 20.45
N PHE A 207 11.17 -0.49 21.00
CA PHE A 207 10.48 -0.32 22.26
C PHE A 207 11.43 -0.34 23.46
N GLN A 208 12.62 -0.94 23.34
CA GLN A 208 13.65 -0.90 24.34
C GLN A 208 14.67 0.19 24.02
N LYS A 209 14.86 1.14 24.91
CA LYS A 209 15.76 2.29 24.72
C LYS A 209 17.23 1.93 24.49
N GLN A 210 17.64 0.71 24.86
CA GLN A 210 18.99 0.21 24.70
C GLN A 210 19.30 -0.30 23.28
N ASN A 211 18.26 -0.50 22.46
CA ASN A 211 18.40 -1.03 21.11
C ASN A 211 18.28 0.11 20.08
N ASP A 212 19.36 0.39 19.35
CA ASP A 212 19.39 1.34 18.24
C ASP A 212 18.86 0.69 16.95
N ILE A 213 17.61 0.24 16.96
CA ILE A 213 16.95 -0.29 15.77
C ILE A 213 16.36 0.86 14.99
N ILE A 214 16.84 1.08 13.77
CA ILE A 214 16.34 2.07 12.84
C ILE A 214 15.42 1.43 11.79
N LEU A 215 14.43 2.18 11.33
CA LEU A 215 13.61 1.80 10.20
C LEU A 215 14.37 2.07 8.91
N ASN A 216 14.71 1.01 8.17
CA ASN A 216 15.48 1.14 6.94
C ASN A 216 14.72 1.89 5.84
N LYS A 217 15.44 2.68 5.06
CA LYS A 217 14.91 3.29 3.83
C LYS A 217 14.30 2.24 2.91
N LYS A 218 13.14 2.60 2.32
CA LYS A 218 12.44 1.78 1.34
C LYS A 218 12.40 2.52 0.00
N TRP A 219 13.07 1.95 -1.00
CA TRP A 219 12.99 2.39 -2.38
C TRP A 219 11.86 1.70 -3.09
N VAL A 220 11.10 2.43 -3.88
CA VAL A 220 9.97 1.93 -4.63
C VAL A 220 10.05 2.39 -6.08
N VAL A 221 9.77 1.50 -7.01
CA VAL A 221 9.53 1.81 -8.42
C VAL A 221 8.11 1.40 -8.74
N ASN A 222 7.35 2.31 -9.33
CA ASN A 222 5.95 2.10 -9.69
C ASN A 222 5.77 2.29 -11.19
N ALA A 223 4.94 1.47 -11.80
CA ALA A 223 4.50 1.68 -13.18
C ALA A 223 3.01 1.35 -13.31
N GLY A 224 2.37 2.03 -14.26
CA GLY A 224 1.01 1.74 -14.66
C GLY A 224 0.83 2.02 -16.15
N PHE A 225 -0.02 1.22 -16.77
CA PHE A 225 -0.37 1.33 -18.17
C PHE A 225 -1.84 1.01 -18.35
N ALA A 226 -2.54 1.81 -19.15
CA ALA A 226 -3.92 1.55 -19.53
C ALA A 226 -4.13 1.94 -20.99
N ALA A 227 -4.66 1.03 -21.78
CA ALA A 227 -4.94 1.26 -23.20
C ALA A 227 -6.32 0.69 -23.58
N PRO A 228 -7.07 1.38 -24.45
CA PRO A 228 -8.28 0.82 -25.04
C PRO A 228 -7.92 -0.35 -25.94
N ILE A 229 -8.72 -1.43 -25.91
CA ILE A 229 -8.69 -2.54 -26.85
C ILE A 229 -9.69 -2.26 -27.97
N ASN A 230 -10.86 -1.76 -27.56
CA ASN A 230 -11.96 -1.29 -28.41
C ASN A 230 -12.72 -0.18 -27.68
N ASP A 231 -13.91 0.19 -28.14
CA ASP A 231 -14.71 1.29 -27.57
C ASP A 231 -15.23 0.98 -26.17
N GLU A 232 -15.41 -0.31 -25.82
CA GLU A 232 -15.99 -0.76 -24.55
C GLU A 232 -14.93 -1.36 -23.62
N ASP A 233 -13.84 -1.92 -24.19
CA ASP A 233 -12.86 -2.69 -23.41
C ASP A 233 -11.52 -1.97 -23.29
N ARG A 234 -10.93 -2.06 -22.11
CA ARG A 234 -9.62 -1.50 -21.78
C ARG A 234 -8.75 -2.50 -21.05
N LEU A 235 -7.49 -2.60 -21.47
CA LEU A 235 -6.46 -3.32 -20.74
C LEU A 235 -5.76 -2.39 -19.75
N ILE A 236 -5.58 -2.86 -18.52
CA ILE A 236 -4.93 -2.13 -17.44
C ILE A 236 -3.87 -3.00 -16.83
N MET A 237 -2.71 -2.43 -16.60
CA MET A 237 -1.55 -3.12 -16.01
C MET A 237 -0.93 -2.27 -14.92
N TYR A 238 -0.51 -2.90 -13.82
CA TYR A 238 0.25 -2.26 -12.75
C TYR A 238 1.43 -3.11 -12.34
N LEU A 239 2.50 -2.41 -11.96
CA LEU A 239 3.72 -3.01 -11.45
C LEU A 239 4.29 -2.15 -10.32
N ASP A 240 4.63 -2.80 -9.21
CA ASP A 240 5.40 -2.22 -8.12
C ASP A 240 6.60 -3.11 -7.81
N TYR A 241 7.74 -2.49 -7.58
CA TYR A 241 8.92 -3.15 -7.06
C TYR A 241 9.52 -2.32 -5.94
N PHE A 242 9.81 -2.93 -4.81
CA PHE A 242 10.40 -2.23 -3.69
C PHE A 242 11.50 -3.02 -2.98
N MET A 243 12.41 -2.27 -2.38
CA MET A 243 13.57 -2.73 -1.64
C MET A 243 13.63 -2.02 -0.30
N GLN A 244 13.75 -2.80 0.80
CA GLN A 244 13.87 -2.28 2.15
C GLN A 244 14.73 -3.21 3.01
N GLY A 245 15.79 -2.68 3.65
CA GLY A 245 16.60 -3.45 4.59
C GLY A 245 17.12 -4.80 4.07
N GLY A 246 17.46 -4.88 2.77
CA GLY A 246 17.87 -6.11 2.09
C GLY A 246 16.71 -7.04 1.69
N SER A 247 15.45 -6.72 1.99
CA SER A 247 14.27 -7.37 1.42
C SER A 247 13.93 -6.75 0.08
N ARG A 248 13.44 -7.60 -0.84
CA ARG A 248 12.97 -7.19 -2.16
C ARG A 248 11.63 -7.85 -2.42
N GLN A 249 10.68 -7.09 -2.94
CA GLN A 249 9.37 -7.61 -3.33
C GLN A 249 8.92 -6.94 -4.61
N GLY A 250 8.38 -7.75 -5.51
CA GLY A 250 7.68 -7.29 -6.69
C GLY A 250 6.23 -7.74 -6.63
N GLN A 251 5.35 -6.91 -7.15
CA GLN A 251 3.97 -7.27 -7.39
C GLN A 251 3.48 -6.59 -8.67
N GLY A 252 2.63 -7.28 -9.41
CA GLY A 252 2.09 -6.73 -10.64
C GLY A 252 1.06 -7.66 -11.24
N GLY A 253 0.34 -7.16 -12.23
CA GLY A 253 -0.69 -7.90 -12.92
C GLY A 253 -1.45 -7.06 -13.90
N LEU A 254 -2.53 -7.63 -14.39
CA LEU A 254 -3.37 -7.02 -15.40
C LEU A 254 -4.86 -7.18 -15.04
N MET A 255 -5.67 -6.22 -15.50
CA MET A 255 -7.12 -6.25 -15.46
C MET A 255 -7.68 -5.93 -16.85
N LEU A 256 -8.80 -6.54 -17.17
CA LEU A 256 -9.67 -6.12 -18.25
C LEU A 256 -10.85 -5.36 -17.66
N ASN A 257 -11.10 -4.18 -18.17
CA ASN A 257 -12.23 -3.34 -17.83
C ASN A 257 -13.19 -3.35 -19.00
N HIS A 258 -14.49 -3.53 -18.70
CA HIS A 258 -15.58 -3.48 -19.67
C HIS A 258 -16.58 -2.39 -19.25
N ASP A 259 -16.83 -1.45 -20.13
CA ASP A 259 -17.76 -0.34 -19.93
C ASP A 259 -19.15 -0.75 -20.48
N PHE A 260 -20.17 -0.87 -19.59
CA PHE A 260 -21.54 -1.25 -19.98
C PHE A 260 -22.36 -0.05 -20.48
N VAL A 261 -22.15 1.11 -19.84
CA VAL A 261 -22.86 2.35 -20.16
C VAL A 261 -21.90 3.49 -20.00
N GLN A 262 -21.78 4.31 -21.03
CA GLN A 262 -20.99 5.51 -21.03
C GLN A 262 -21.87 6.69 -21.46
N TYR A 263 -22.28 7.55 -20.51
CA TYR A 263 -23.01 8.76 -20.79
C TYR A 263 -22.08 9.94 -21.10
N ASP A 264 -20.90 9.95 -20.46
CA ASP A 264 -19.79 10.89 -20.65
C ASP A 264 -18.51 10.18 -20.19
N GLU A 265 -17.32 10.72 -20.52
CA GLU A 265 -16.03 10.14 -20.08
C GLU A 265 -15.96 9.90 -18.56
N ASP A 266 -16.68 10.73 -17.80
CA ASP A 266 -16.70 10.73 -16.35
C ASP A 266 -17.92 10.02 -15.73
N GLN A 267 -18.92 9.61 -16.54
CA GLN A 267 -20.15 8.95 -16.07
C GLN A 267 -20.32 7.60 -16.75
N LYS A 268 -19.77 6.58 -16.15
CA LYS A 268 -19.81 5.23 -16.69
C LYS A 268 -20.15 4.19 -15.62
N ILE A 269 -20.69 3.08 -16.08
CA ILE A 269 -20.83 1.86 -15.29
C ILE A 269 -19.91 0.84 -15.93
N SER A 270 -18.93 0.34 -15.19
CA SER A 270 -17.99 -0.64 -15.72
C SER A 270 -17.63 -1.70 -14.68
N ILE A 271 -17.26 -2.87 -15.18
CA ILE A 271 -16.71 -3.96 -14.38
C ILE A 271 -15.28 -4.24 -14.83
N SER A 272 -14.41 -4.50 -13.87
CA SER A 272 -13.04 -4.94 -14.14
C SER A 272 -12.79 -6.29 -13.48
N GLY A 273 -12.17 -7.19 -14.22
CA GLY A 273 -11.67 -8.45 -13.70
C GLY A 273 -10.17 -8.57 -13.95
N GLY A 274 -9.41 -9.04 -12.96
CA GLY A 274 -7.98 -9.11 -13.08
C GLY A 274 -7.30 -10.15 -12.22
N LEU A 275 -6.02 -10.38 -12.57
CA LEU A 275 -5.16 -11.26 -11.81
C LEU A 275 -3.81 -10.57 -11.60
N PHE A 276 -3.42 -10.46 -10.34
CA PHE A 276 -2.11 -9.98 -9.94
C PHE A 276 -1.31 -11.10 -9.29
N TYR A 277 -0.02 -10.92 -9.25
CA TYR A 277 0.89 -11.83 -8.59
C TYR A 277 1.87 -11.04 -7.72
N ARG A 278 1.97 -11.42 -6.47
CA ARG A 278 3.00 -10.97 -5.54
C ARG A 278 4.08 -12.04 -5.49
N TRP A 279 5.28 -11.71 -5.93
CA TRP A 279 6.36 -12.68 -6.12
C TRP A 279 6.69 -13.43 -4.84
N ASN A 280 6.73 -14.77 -4.97
CA ASN A 280 6.98 -15.73 -3.90
C ASN A 280 5.99 -15.65 -2.72
N ASP A 281 4.80 -15.08 -2.92
CA ASP A 281 3.81 -14.90 -1.86
C ASP A 281 2.41 -15.40 -2.28
N ALA A 282 1.71 -14.72 -3.17
CA ALA A 282 0.33 -15.03 -3.48
C ALA A 282 -0.10 -14.64 -4.91
N PHE A 283 -1.10 -15.35 -5.44
CA PHE A 283 -1.94 -14.91 -6.55
C PHE A 283 -3.11 -14.11 -6.00
N LEU A 284 -3.49 -13.04 -6.70
CA LEU A 284 -4.41 -12.01 -6.27
C LEU A 284 -5.51 -11.82 -7.34
N PRO A 285 -6.52 -12.68 -7.41
CA PRO A 285 -7.70 -12.41 -8.21
C PRO A 285 -8.44 -11.18 -7.66
N VAL A 286 -8.89 -10.31 -8.57
CA VAL A 286 -9.54 -9.04 -8.27
C VAL A 286 -10.77 -8.87 -9.14
N VAL A 287 -11.83 -8.33 -8.55
CA VAL A 287 -13.01 -7.82 -9.25
C VAL A 287 -13.28 -6.41 -8.76
N LYS A 288 -13.57 -5.50 -9.68
CA LYS A 288 -13.87 -4.10 -9.37
C LYS A 288 -15.11 -3.66 -10.16
N LEU A 289 -16.00 -2.96 -9.48
CA LEU A 289 -17.17 -2.31 -10.04
C LEU A 289 -17.00 -0.80 -9.93
N ASP A 290 -17.10 -0.11 -11.04
CA ASP A 290 -17.18 1.34 -11.08
C ASP A 290 -18.63 1.73 -11.42
N TYR A 291 -19.24 2.56 -10.57
CA TYR A 291 -20.59 3.05 -10.71
C TYR A 291 -20.58 4.57 -10.57
N TYR A 292 -20.58 5.27 -11.68
CA TYR A 292 -20.41 6.73 -11.75
C TYR A 292 -19.15 7.20 -10.98
N ASP A 293 -19.34 7.91 -9.90
CA ASP A 293 -18.28 8.45 -9.06
C ASP A 293 -17.73 7.47 -8.02
N TYR A 294 -18.41 6.35 -7.85
CA TYR A 294 -18.07 5.34 -6.85
C TYR A 294 -17.37 4.15 -7.49
N SER A 295 -16.40 3.62 -6.79
CA SER A 295 -15.73 2.38 -7.16
C SER A 295 -15.68 1.44 -5.97
N MET A 296 -15.92 0.16 -6.19
CA MET A 296 -15.81 -0.89 -5.18
C MET A 296 -14.96 -2.03 -5.74
N GLY A 297 -13.89 -2.38 -5.06
CA GLY A 297 -12.99 -3.46 -5.42
C GLY A 297 -12.95 -4.55 -4.35
N MET A 298 -12.89 -5.80 -4.77
CA MET A 298 -12.70 -6.97 -3.91
C MET A 298 -11.54 -7.80 -4.42
N SER A 299 -10.70 -8.30 -3.52
CA SER A 299 -9.65 -9.25 -3.86
C SER A 299 -9.48 -10.32 -2.79
N TYR A 300 -8.91 -11.45 -3.19
CA TYR A 300 -8.56 -12.53 -2.29
C TYR A 300 -7.13 -13.01 -2.58
N ASP A 301 -6.30 -13.12 -1.54
CA ASP A 301 -4.95 -13.65 -1.67
C ASP A 301 -4.98 -15.18 -1.61
N VAL A 302 -4.53 -15.83 -2.66
CA VAL A 302 -4.31 -17.27 -2.70
C VAL A 302 -2.82 -17.52 -2.46
N ASN A 303 -2.46 -17.97 -1.26
CA ASN A 303 -1.07 -18.18 -0.88
C ASN A 303 -0.40 -19.23 -1.75
N SER A 304 0.71 -18.86 -2.38
CA SER A 304 1.60 -19.74 -3.16
C SER A 304 2.97 -19.92 -2.49
N SER A 305 3.22 -19.21 -1.38
CA SER A 305 4.47 -19.25 -0.63
C SER A 305 4.67 -20.55 0.12
N LYS A 306 5.81 -20.69 0.81
CA LYS A 306 6.10 -21.85 1.69
C LYS A 306 5.08 -22.02 2.83
N LEU A 307 4.32 -20.99 3.15
CA LEU A 307 3.25 -21.02 4.14
C LEU A 307 1.93 -21.64 3.62
N LYS A 308 1.85 -22.01 2.33
CA LYS A 308 0.64 -22.55 1.72
C LYS A 308 0.06 -23.76 2.46
N SER A 309 0.91 -24.66 2.96
CA SER A 309 0.47 -25.84 3.71
C SER A 309 -0.13 -25.49 5.07
N ALA A 310 0.47 -24.54 5.80
CA ALA A 310 -0.02 -24.09 7.10
C ALA A 310 -1.30 -23.25 6.98
N SER A 311 -1.43 -22.45 5.93
CA SER A 311 -2.57 -21.59 5.69
C SER A 311 -3.69 -22.26 4.88
N GLN A 312 -3.48 -23.51 4.40
CA GLN A 312 -4.40 -24.20 3.49
C GLN A 312 -4.73 -23.32 2.26
N TYR A 313 -3.72 -22.66 1.68
CA TYR A 313 -3.82 -21.69 0.60
C TYR A 313 -4.61 -20.41 0.93
N ARG A 314 -5.13 -20.26 2.15
CA ARG A 314 -5.90 -19.08 2.57
C ARG A 314 -4.94 -17.95 2.95
N GLY A 315 -5.14 -16.80 2.33
CA GLY A 315 -4.30 -15.62 2.55
C GLY A 315 -5.07 -14.47 3.20
N ALA A 316 -5.47 -13.49 2.41
CA ALA A 316 -6.17 -12.31 2.87
C ALA A 316 -7.40 -12.02 2.00
N PHE A 317 -8.43 -11.47 2.62
CA PHE A 317 -9.53 -10.79 1.95
C PHE A 317 -9.30 -9.28 2.01
N GLU A 318 -9.58 -8.58 0.93
CA GLU A 318 -9.45 -7.14 0.83
C GLU A 318 -10.65 -6.52 0.14
N LEU A 319 -11.11 -5.40 0.69
CA LEU A 319 -12.19 -4.56 0.16
C LEU A 319 -11.67 -3.15 0.00
N THR A 320 -11.88 -2.54 -1.17
CA THR A 320 -11.60 -1.13 -1.44
C THR A 320 -12.88 -0.40 -1.82
N LEU A 321 -12.99 0.86 -1.37
CA LEU A 321 -14.04 1.77 -1.76
C LEU A 321 -13.41 3.10 -2.15
N SER A 322 -13.82 3.67 -3.25
CA SER A 322 -13.35 4.96 -3.72
C SER A 322 -14.50 5.83 -4.17
N TYR A 323 -14.38 7.12 -3.90
CA TYR A 323 -15.26 8.16 -4.38
C TYR A 323 -14.46 9.25 -5.08
N LYS A 324 -14.92 9.70 -6.24
CA LYS A 324 -14.32 10.77 -7.02
C LYS A 324 -15.36 11.87 -7.26
N ALA A 325 -14.97 13.11 -7.08
CA ALA A 325 -15.83 14.25 -7.32
C ALA A 325 -15.19 15.22 -8.31
N PHE A 326 -16.06 15.88 -9.06
CA PHE A 326 -15.73 16.93 -10.02
C PHE A 326 -16.37 18.22 -9.54
N ASN A 327 -15.59 19.27 -9.30
CA ASN A 327 -16.09 20.57 -8.82
C ASN A 327 -16.97 21.28 -9.87
N ASN A 328 -16.78 21.00 -11.18
CA ASN A 328 -17.50 21.64 -12.28
C ASN A 328 -17.75 20.65 -13.42
N ARG A 329 -18.76 19.80 -13.27
CA ARG A 329 -19.19 18.87 -14.34
C ARG A 329 -19.72 19.56 -15.60
N TYR A 330 -20.28 20.76 -15.45
CA TYR A 330 -20.96 21.46 -16.53
C TYR A 330 -20.11 22.50 -17.26
N ASN A 331 -18.90 22.78 -16.80
CA ASN A 331 -18.05 23.77 -17.46
C ASN A 331 -17.08 23.05 -18.43
N THR A 332 -17.55 22.87 -19.67
CA THR A 332 -16.82 22.23 -20.78
C THR A 332 -15.66 23.08 -21.31
N SER A 333 -15.44 24.30 -20.80
CA SER A 333 -14.42 25.20 -21.31
C SER A 333 -13.11 25.10 -20.54
N ALA A 334 -12.04 24.95 -21.28
CA ALA A 334 -10.63 25.33 -21.09
C ALA A 334 -9.89 24.97 -19.77
N ASN A 335 -10.55 24.73 -18.64
CA ASN A 335 -9.94 24.56 -17.32
C ASN A 335 -9.89 23.10 -16.80
N LYS A 336 -10.34 22.12 -17.59
CA LYS A 336 -10.15 20.71 -17.23
C LYS A 336 -8.66 20.40 -17.29
N VAL A 337 -8.03 20.25 -16.14
CA VAL A 337 -6.70 19.64 -16.06
C VAL A 337 -6.83 18.22 -16.61
N LYS A 338 -6.41 18.00 -17.84
CA LYS A 338 -6.33 16.67 -18.45
C LYS A 338 -5.18 15.91 -17.82
N CYS A 339 -5.32 15.56 -16.55
CA CYS A 339 -4.36 14.66 -15.94
C CYS A 339 -4.48 13.28 -16.59
N PRO A 340 -3.38 12.51 -16.76
CA PRO A 340 -3.46 11.12 -17.19
C PRO A 340 -4.41 10.36 -16.29
N LEU A 341 -5.56 9.99 -16.82
CA LEU A 341 -6.67 9.42 -16.06
C LEU A 341 -6.40 7.93 -15.84
N PHE A 342 -5.83 7.56 -14.72
CA PHE A 342 -5.88 6.20 -14.22
C PHE A 342 -7.07 6.10 -13.25
N PHE A 343 -8.25 5.65 -13.77
CA PHE A 343 -9.56 5.47 -13.10
C PHE A 343 -10.17 6.67 -12.43
#